data_1ae6bde35eec4da0728456c30cb329b4
#
_entry.id   1ae6bde35eec4da0728456c30cb329b4
#
_cell.length_a   1.000
_cell.length_b   1.000
_cell.length_c   1.000
_cell.angle_alpha   90.00
_cell.angle_beta   90.00
_cell.angle_gamma   90.00
#
_symmetry.space_group_name_H-M   'P 1'
#
loop_
_entity.id
_entity.type
_entity.pdbx_description
1 polymer ?
#
loop_
_entity_poly.entity_id
_entity_poly.type
_entity_poly.pdbx_seq_one_letter_code
_entity_poly.pdbx_strand_id
1 'polypeptide(L)'
;MKKLNIIALVLVVFGIQFSFAQVKDENIGSEVVNIVKPYTPTISDAFKVKETPVLVDEDNQQKEVIQYNIFSFPVASTFTPAKGKAAGVDKIEKEKLYNNYATLGFGNFPTTNAELFITQNLSRSNYVGGMLRHLSSQGGIKDLVLDDKFYNTSLDVTYGVRERDMSWNVDLGVKNQIYNWYGLPTETIFFDDPTIAGIDSKQTYNTIALGGKMSFKDGIFNDASMQFKRF
;
A
#
# COMPACT_ATOMS: atom_id res chain seq x y z
N MET A 1 -21.64 37.69 -8.41
CA MET A 1 -20.51 37.94 -9.35
C MET A 1 -19.23 37.24 -8.97
N LYS A 2 -18.81 37.18 -7.71
CA LYS A 2 -17.54 36.49 -7.31
C LYS A 2 -17.51 34.97 -7.57
N LYS A 3 -18.64 34.28 -7.47
CA LYS A 3 -18.70 32.83 -7.75
C LYS A 3 -18.57 32.47 -9.21
N LEU A 4 -19.07 33.34 -10.10
CA LEU A 4 -19.00 33.15 -11.55
C LEU A 4 -17.55 33.28 -12.06
N ASN A 5 -16.75 34.16 -11.45
CA ASN A 5 -15.35 34.38 -11.83
C ASN A 5 -14.47 33.21 -11.40
N ILE A 6 -14.80 32.53 -10.28
CA ILE A 6 -14.06 31.34 -9.83
C ILE A 6 -14.32 30.17 -10.79
N ILE A 7 -15.55 29.96 -11.22
CA ILE A 7 -15.91 28.91 -12.18
C ILE A 7 -15.24 29.19 -13.54
N ALA A 8 -15.20 30.41 -13.98
CA ALA A 8 -14.50 30.81 -15.20
C ALA A 8 -12.99 30.58 -15.10
N LEU A 9 -12.37 30.88 -13.96
CA LEU A 9 -10.95 30.61 -13.70
C LEU A 9 -10.64 29.10 -13.73
N VAL A 10 -11.47 28.29 -13.12
CA VAL A 10 -11.32 26.83 -13.13
C VAL A 10 -11.46 26.26 -14.54
N LEU A 11 -12.40 26.75 -15.34
CA LEU A 11 -12.58 26.35 -16.75
C LEU A 11 -11.39 26.75 -17.63
N VAL A 12 -10.79 27.91 -17.41
CA VAL A 12 -9.59 28.37 -18.15
C VAL A 12 -8.39 27.46 -17.78
N VAL A 13 -8.19 27.14 -16.50
CA VAL A 13 -7.11 26.24 -16.06
C VAL A 13 -7.27 24.83 -16.63
N PHE A 14 -8.52 24.33 -16.74
CA PHE A 14 -8.80 23.04 -17.37
C PHE A 14 -8.63 23.05 -18.89
N GLY A 15 -8.93 24.16 -19.55
CA GLY A 15 -8.83 24.32 -21.02
C GLY A 15 -7.38 24.29 -21.55
N ILE A 16 -6.41 24.70 -20.76
CA ILE A 16 -4.99 24.75 -21.16
C ILE A 16 -4.35 23.35 -21.25
N GLN A 17 -4.94 22.34 -20.64
CA GLN A 17 -4.37 20.98 -20.56
C GLN A 17 -4.58 20.15 -21.85
N PHE A 18 -5.48 20.55 -22.76
CA PHE A 18 -5.78 19.76 -23.95
C PHE A 18 -4.85 19.99 -25.16
N SER A 19 -3.88 20.88 -25.05
CA SER A 19 -3.08 21.30 -26.22
C SER A 19 -1.78 20.55 -26.45
N PHE A 20 -1.43 19.53 -25.64
CA PHE A 20 -0.15 18.82 -25.74
C PHE A 20 -0.23 17.30 -25.91
N ALA A 21 -1.38 16.75 -26.29
CA ALA A 21 -1.56 15.32 -26.49
C ALA A 21 -1.41 14.92 -27.97
N GLN A 22 -0.27 15.20 -28.58
CA GLN A 22 0.17 14.51 -29.80
C GLN A 22 1.66 14.18 -29.71
N VAL A 23 1.98 13.17 -28.91
CA VAL A 23 3.22 12.42 -29.08
C VAL A 23 2.93 11.33 -30.10
N LYS A 24 3.60 11.41 -31.23
CA LYS A 24 3.59 10.42 -32.30
C LYS A 24 4.14 9.12 -31.72
N ASP A 25 3.29 8.09 -31.60
CA ASP A 25 3.69 6.75 -31.23
C ASP A 25 4.72 6.25 -32.24
N GLU A 26 5.97 6.20 -31.87
CA GLU A 26 6.94 5.33 -32.51
C GLU A 26 6.60 3.92 -32.06
N ASN A 27 6.08 3.15 -33.00
CA ASN A 27 5.70 1.76 -32.85
C ASN A 27 6.98 0.94 -32.59
N ILE A 28 7.36 0.83 -31.32
CA ILE A 28 8.32 -0.17 -30.87
C ILE A 28 7.53 -1.48 -30.92
N GLY A 29 7.78 -2.29 -31.97
CA GLY A 29 7.16 -3.58 -32.17
C GLY A 29 7.35 -4.46 -30.93
N SER A 30 6.39 -4.41 -30.03
CA SER A 30 6.25 -5.39 -28.98
C SER A 30 5.52 -6.59 -29.55
N GLU A 31 6.28 -7.63 -29.86
CA GLU A 31 5.72 -8.92 -30.19
C GLU A 31 5.17 -9.53 -28.91
N VAL A 32 3.84 -9.48 -28.76
CA VAL A 32 3.15 -10.14 -27.65
C VAL A 32 3.17 -11.64 -27.95
N VAL A 33 4.15 -12.33 -27.40
CA VAL A 33 4.16 -13.80 -27.39
C VAL A 33 3.10 -14.29 -26.42
N ASN A 34 1.92 -14.56 -26.94
CA ASN A 34 0.83 -15.18 -26.18
C ASN A 34 1.12 -16.68 -26.05
N ILE A 35 1.86 -17.08 -25.02
CA ILE A 35 2.05 -18.50 -24.69
C ILE A 35 0.76 -18.97 -24.00
N VAL A 36 -0.26 -19.23 -24.76
CA VAL A 36 -1.42 -19.98 -24.28
C VAL A 36 -1.03 -21.45 -24.33
N LYS A 37 -0.57 -21.99 -23.22
CA LYS A 37 -0.49 -23.44 -23.05
C LYS A 37 -1.93 -23.94 -22.94
N PRO A 38 -2.45 -24.73 -23.90
CA PRO A 38 -3.79 -25.27 -23.76
C PRO A 38 -3.77 -26.21 -22.55
N TYR A 39 -4.31 -25.74 -21.44
CA TYR A 39 -4.61 -26.57 -20.30
C TYR A 39 -5.87 -27.37 -20.67
N THR A 40 -5.69 -28.58 -21.14
CA THR A 40 -6.73 -29.58 -21.20
C THR A 40 -6.82 -30.21 -19.80
N PRO A 41 -7.82 -29.86 -18.98
CA PRO A 41 -8.05 -30.60 -17.75
C PRO A 41 -8.48 -31.99 -18.15
N THR A 42 -7.61 -32.98 -17.94
CA THR A 42 -8.03 -34.37 -17.89
C THR A 42 -8.86 -34.50 -16.64
N ILE A 43 -10.17 -34.43 -16.79
CA ILE A 43 -11.08 -34.88 -15.75
C ILE A 43 -10.87 -36.41 -15.75
N SER A 44 -9.97 -36.88 -14.90
CA SER A 44 -10.03 -38.28 -14.50
C SER A 44 -11.36 -38.39 -13.76
N ASP A 45 -12.24 -39.18 -14.32
CA ASP A 45 -13.51 -39.48 -13.73
C ASP A 45 -13.29 -39.95 -12.29
N ALA A 46 -13.53 -39.08 -11.34
CA ALA A 46 -13.63 -39.46 -9.96
C ALA A 46 -14.94 -40.23 -9.81
N PHE A 47 -14.90 -41.52 -10.11
CA PHE A 47 -16.01 -42.39 -9.80
C PHE A 47 -16.19 -42.37 -8.29
N LYS A 48 -17.26 -41.75 -7.85
CA LYS A 48 -17.76 -41.95 -6.50
C LYS A 48 -18.19 -43.40 -6.41
N VAL A 49 -17.35 -44.27 -5.85
CA VAL A 49 -17.70 -45.64 -5.55
C VAL A 49 -18.92 -45.56 -4.61
N LYS A 50 -20.08 -45.81 -5.16
CA LYS A 50 -21.29 -46.07 -4.36
C LYS A 50 -21.22 -47.52 -3.90
N GLU A 51 -20.38 -47.79 -2.92
CA GLU A 51 -20.56 -48.97 -2.11
C GLU A 51 -21.78 -48.70 -1.22
N THR A 52 -22.88 -49.30 -1.56
CA THR A 52 -23.97 -49.48 -0.61
C THR A 52 -23.42 -50.36 0.50
N PRO A 53 -23.36 -49.85 1.76
CA PRO A 53 -22.95 -50.74 2.85
C PRO A 53 -23.92 -51.88 2.88
N VAL A 54 -23.41 -53.07 2.64
CA VAL A 54 -24.18 -54.29 2.87
C VAL A 54 -24.26 -54.43 4.39
N LEU A 55 -25.38 -53.97 4.93
CA LEU A 55 -25.75 -54.30 6.28
C LEU A 55 -26.08 -55.81 6.24
N VAL A 56 -25.14 -56.60 6.70
CA VAL A 56 -25.44 -57.97 7.08
C VAL A 56 -26.26 -57.84 8.35
N ASP A 57 -27.57 -57.70 8.17
CA ASP A 57 -28.50 -57.94 9.27
C ASP A 57 -28.32 -59.40 9.67
N GLU A 58 -27.53 -59.61 10.69
CA GLU A 58 -27.66 -60.85 11.46
C GLU A 58 -29.02 -60.78 12.16
N ASP A 59 -30.02 -61.22 11.42
CA ASP A 59 -31.30 -61.55 11.97
C ASP A 59 -31.09 -62.50 13.13
N ASN A 60 -31.53 -62.09 14.29
CA ASN A 60 -31.79 -62.79 15.53
C ASN A 60 -31.05 -62.32 16.78
N GLN A 61 -30.94 -61.02 16.93
CA GLN A 61 -30.88 -60.54 18.31
C GLN A 61 -32.27 -60.13 18.75
N GLN A 62 -32.98 -61.04 19.42
CA GLN A 62 -34.18 -60.65 20.15
C GLN A 62 -33.80 -59.51 21.08
N LYS A 63 -34.41 -58.33 20.79
CA LYS A 63 -34.24 -57.13 21.57
C LYS A 63 -34.69 -57.41 23.00
N GLU A 64 -33.76 -57.67 23.89
CA GLU A 64 -34.04 -57.78 25.32
C GLU A 64 -34.73 -56.50 25.79
N VAL A 65 -35.95 -56.65 26.29
CA VAL A 65 -36.66 -55.52 26.89
C VAL A 65 -36.08 -55.32 28.27
N ILE A 66 -35.08 -54.46 28.37
CA ILE A 66 -34.50 -54.07 29.65
C ILE A 66 -35.50 -53.13 30.32
N GLN A 67 -36.18 -53.64 31.34
CA GLN A 67 -37.01 -52.80 32.19
C GLN A 67 -36.13 -52.12 33.24
N TYR A 68 -35.94 -50.83 33.08
CA TYR A 68 -35.24 -50.06 34.10
C TYR A 68 -36.22 -49.69 35.21
N ASN A 69 -36.02 -50.22 36.39
CA ASN A 69 -36.71 -49.76 37.58
C ASN A 69 -36.05 -48.50 38.07
N ILE A 70 -36.51 -47.33 37.60
CA ILE A 70 -36.00 -46.06 38.05
C ILE A 70 -36.65 -45.72 39.38
N PHE A 71 -35.95 -45.96 40.47
CA PHE A 71 -36.36 -45.43 41.78
C PHE A 71 -35.98 -43.98 41.87
N SER A 72 -36.95 -43.10 41.85
CA SER A 72 -36.68 -41.67 42.09
C SER A 72 -36.45 -41.46 43.60
N PHE A 73 -35.19 -41.38 43.99
CA PHE A 73 -34.85 -40.88 45.32
C PHE A 73 -34.81 -39.36 45.23
N PRO A 74 -35.59 -38.64 46.04
CA PRO A 74 -35.43 -37.18 46.15
C PRO A 74 -34.11 -36.89 46.86
N VAL A 75 -33.03 -36.79 46.08
CA VAL A 75 -31.74 -36.33 46.58
C VAL A 75 -31.81 -34.81 46.66
N ALA A 76 -31.89 -34.28 47.87
CA ALA A 76 -31.69 -32.85 48.06
C ALA A 76 -30.25 -32.52 47.64
N SER A 77 -30.10 -31.86 46.51
CA SER A 77 -28.80 -31.39 46.06
C SER A 77 -28.29 -30.33 47.06
N THR A 78 -27.27 -30.69 47.80
CA THR A 78 -26.54 -29.73 48.65
C THR A 78 -25.56 -28.87 47.85
N PHE A 79 -25.57 -29.02 46.53
CA PHE A 79 -24.69 -28.28 45.65
C PHE A 79 -25.27 -26.88 45.44
N THR A 80 -24.73 -25.89 46.13
CA THR A 80 -24.92 -24.49 45.84
C THR A 80 -23.95 -24.10 44.69
N PRO A 81 -24.44 -23.83 43.47
CA PRO A 81 -23.55 -23.42 42.42
C PRO A 81 -22.85 -22.12 42.85
N ALA A 82 -21.53 -22.15 42.96
CA ALA A 82 -20.74 -20.95 43.18
C ALA A 82 -20.98 -20.01 42.02
N LYS A 83 -21.53 -18.82 42.28
CA LYS A 83 -21.61 -17.76 41.26
C LYS A 83 -20.19 -17.51 40.75
N GLY A 84 -19.93 -17.86 39.50
CA GLY A 84 -18.67 -17.54 38.85
C GLY A 84 -18.40 -16.06 38.97
N LYS A 85 -17.31 -15.67 39.61
CA LYS A 85 -16.83 -14.32 39.64
C LYS A 85 -16.35 -14.03 38.21
N ALA A 86 -16.98 -13.06 37.55
CA ALA A 86 -16.50 -12.61 36.24
C ALA A 86 -15.01 -12.21 36.37
N ALA A 87 -14.15 -12.82 35.57
CA ALA A 87 -12.76 -12.42 35.53
C ALA A 87 -12.70 -10.95 35.11
N GLY A 88 -12.12 -10.12 35.97
CA GLY A 88 -11.84 -8.73 35.60
C GLY A 88 -10.83 -8.75 34.44
N VAL A 89 -11.23 -8.26 33.28
CA VAL A 89 -10.28 -7.98 32.21
C VAL A 89 -9.59 -6.68 32.56
N ASP A 90 -8.30 -6.74 32.81
CA ASP A 90 -7.50 -5.54 33.00
C ASP A 90 -7.64 -4.67 31.75
N LYS A 91 -8.04 -3.41 31.96
CA LYS A 91 -8.11 -2.44 30.84
C LYS A 91 -6.70 -2.21 30.36
N ILE A 92 -6.41 -2.67 29.15
CA ILE A 92 -5.17 -2.34 28.45
C ILE A 92 -5.12 -0.81 28.35
N GLU A 93 -4.06 -0.22 28.84
CA GLU A 93 -3.81 1.21 28.67
C GLU A 93 -3.77 1.53 27.18
N LYS A 94 -4.52 2.56 26.77
CA LYS A 94 -4.52 3.00 25.37
C LYS A 94 -3.14 3.53 25.04
N GLU A 95 -2.53 2.98 24.00
CA GLU A 95 -1.27 3.49 23.46
C GLU A 95 -1.43 4.96 23.07
N LYS A 96 -0.46 5.77 23.50
CA LYS A 96 -0.41 7.17 23.14
C LYS A 96 0.11 7.31 21.71
N LEU A 97 -0.78 7.64 20.78
CA LEU A 97 -0.42 7.91 19.40
C LEU A 97 0.11 9.34 19.27
N TYR A 98 1.22 9.47 18.56
CA TYR A 98 1.82 10.77 18.28
C TYR A 98 1.49 11.18 16.84
N ASN A 99 1.12 12.44 16.66
CA ASN A 99 0.76 13.00 15.36
C ASN A 99 1.98 13.41 14.53
N ASN A 100 3.10 13.61 15.18
CA ASN A 100 4.33 14.10 14.54
C ASN A 100 5.50 13.20 14.92
N TYR A 101 6.41 13.01 13.99
CA TYR A 101 7.69 12.38 14.27
C TYR A 101 8.81 13.01 13.47
N ALA A 102 10.02 12.90 13.97
CA ALA A 102 11.24 13.25 13.27
C ALA A 102 12.25 12.12 13.46
N THR A 103 12.91 11.74 12.38
CA THR A 103 13.99 10.76 12.40
C THR A 103 15.20 11.37 11.72
N LEU A 104 16.37 11.19 12.33
CA LEU A 104 17.66 11.59 11.77
C LEU A 104 18.63 10.44 11.95
N GLY A 105 19.21 9.98 10.86
CA GLY A 105 20.16 8.89 10.82
C GLY A 105 21.41 9.26 10.04
N PHE A 106 22.56 8.82 10.53
CA PHE A 106 23.84 8.94 9.85
C PHE A 106 24.47 7.55 9.75
N GLY A 107 25.01 7.25 8.59
CA GLY A 107 25.62 5.97 8.30
C GLY A 107 27.03 6.10 7.70
N ASN A 108 27.60 4.95 7.36
CA ASN A 108 28.86 4.90 6.64
C ASN A 108 28.74 5.61 5.28
N PHE A 109 29.87 6.02 4.72
CA PHE A 109 29.95 6.74 3.43
C PHE A 109 29.15 8.04 3.42
N PRO A 110 29.31 8.88 4.42
CA PRO A 110 28.42 9.97 4.85
C PRO A 110 26.98 9.83 4.36
N THR A 111 26.35 8.68 4.66
CA THR A 111 24.94 8.46 4.38
C THR A 111 24.10 9.22 5.40
N THR A 112 23.19 10.03 4.92
CA THR A 112 22.24 10.78 5.76
C THR A 112 20.82 10.38 5.42
N ASN A 113 20.05 10.03 6.45
CA ASN A 113 18.61 9.82 6.36
C ASN A 113 17.90 10.78 7.30
N ALA A 114 17.00 11.60 6.78
CA ALA A 114 16.19 12.52 7.57
C ALA A 114 14.74 12.42 7.16
N GLU A 115 13.85 12.24 8.12
CA GLU A 115 12.41 12.22 7.92
C GLU A 115 11.75 13.13 8.94
N LEU A 116 10.80 13.92 8.47
CA LEU A 116 9.96 14.77 9.30
C LEU A 116 8.51 14.63 8.85
N PHE A 117 7.68 14.13 9.73
CA PHE A 117 6.24 14.06 9.52
C PHE A 117 5.52 14.95 10.52
N ILE A 118 4.69 15.83 10.03
CA ILE A 118 3.89 16.75 10.84
C ILE A 118 2.44 16.64 10.35
N THR A 119 1.52 16.46 11.29
CA THR A 119 0.09 16.56 10.99
C THR A 119 -0.62 17.37 12.06
N GLN A 120 -1.52 18.24 11.62
CA GLN A 120 -2.27 19.16 12.46
C GLN A 120 -3.74 19.17 12.08
N ASN A 121 -4.61 18.99 13.04
CA ASN A 121 -6.02 19.26 12.86
C ASN A 121 -6.27 20.76 12.98
N LEU A 122 -6.73 21.41 11.90
CA LEU A 122 -7.06 22.84 11.87
C LEU A 122 -8.44 23.09 12.46
N SER A 123 -9.34 22.12 12.30
CA SER A 123 -10.69 22.15 12.88
C SER A 123 -11.15 20.72 13.21
N ARG A 124 -12.42 20.55 13.57
CA ARG A 124 -13.01 19.21 13.77
C ARG A 124 -13.03 18.35 12.49
N SER A 125 -13.12 19.00 11.36
CA SER A 125 -13.22 18.33 10.05
C SER A 125 -11.97 18.50 9.18
N ASN A 126 -11.17 19.54 9.39
CA ASN A 126 -10.07 19.88 8.50
C ASN A 126 -8.73 19.52 9.12
N TYR A 127 -7.86 18.94 8.31
CA TYR A 127 -6.48 18.61 8.70
C TYR A 127 -5.49 18.99 7.61
N VAL A 128 -4.26 19.24 8.01
CA VAL A 128 -3.11 19.41 7.13
C VAL A 128 -2.02 18.47 7.59
N GLY A 129 -1.31 17.88 6.65
CA GLY A 129 -0.16 17.03 6.89
C GLY A 129 0.99 17.39 5.97
N GLY A 130 2.20 17.17 6.43
CA GLY A 130 3.42 17.33 5.65
C GLY A 130 4.42 16.23 5.96
N MET A 131 5.09 15.73 4.93
CA MET A 131 6.15 14.73 5.04
C MET A 131 7.36 15.21 4.25
N LEU A 132 8.47 15.46 4.94
CA LEU A 132 9.77 15.71 4.34
C LEU A 132 10.64 14.47 4.50
N ARG A 133 11.23 14.01 3.41
CA ARG A 133 12.18 12.89 3.40
C ARG A 133 13.43 13.29 2.66
N HIS A 134 14.58 12.97 3.22
CA HIS A 134 15.87 13.14 2.60
C HIS A 134 16.73 11.90 2.85
N LEU A 135 17.23 11.31 1.77
CA LEU A 135 18.20 10.23 1.82
C LEU A 135 19.33 10.57 0.86
N SER A 136 20.54 10.59 1.35
CA SER A 136 21.74 10.83 0.54
C SER A 136 22.89 9.94 0.95
N SER A 137 23.82 9.70 0.02
CA SER A 137 25.09 9.04 0.28
C SER A 137 26.16 9.73 -0.56
N GLN A 138 27.34 9.85 0.01
CA GLN A 138 28.53 10.43 -0.67
C GLN A 138 29.31 9.38 -1.45
N GLY A 139 28.72 8.21 -1.70
CA GLY A 139 29.37 7.13 -2.41
C GLY A 139 29.81 6.00 -1.48
N GLY A 140 30.74 5.18 -1.93
CA GLY A 140 31.31 4.13 -1.10
C GLY A 140 31.60 2.83 -1.82
N ILE A 141 31.34 2.77 -3.10
CA ILE A 141 31.73 1.63 -3.94
C ILE A 141 33.21 1.79 -4.24
N LYS A 142 33.99 0.75 -3.94
CA LYS A 142 35.45 0.73 -4.19
C LYS A 142 35.73 0.61 -5.68
N ASP A 143 36.88 1.14 -6.07
CA ASP A 143 37.44 1.01 -7.42
C ASP A 143 36.57 1.58 -8.55
N LEU A 144 35.70 2.56 -8.22
CA LEU A 144 34.98 3.32 -9.21
C LEU A 144 35.77 4.49 -9.76
N VAL A 145 35.65 4.70 -11.07
CA VAL A 145 36.25 5.84 -11.77
C VAL A 145 35.33 7.05 -11.75
N LEU A 146 34.02 6.81 -11.83
CA LEU A 146 32.98 7.84 -11.80
C LEU A 146 32.35 7.96 -10.40
N ASP A 147 31.73 9.09 -10.14
CA ASP A 147 31.09 9.41 -8.86
C ASP A 147 29.81 8.54 -8.67
N ASP A 148 29.62 7.96 -7.49
CA ASP A 148 28.49 7.12 -7.11
C ASP A 148 27.54 7.79 -6.09
N LYS A 149 27.69 9.10 -5.89
CA LYS A 149 26.88 9.89 -4.97
C LYS A 149 25.42 9.95 -5.42
N PHE A 150 24.50 9.92 -4.46
CA PHE A 150 23.11 10.17 -4.73
C PHE A 150 22.43 11.03 -3.66
N TYR A 151 21.37 11.72 -4.07
CA TYR A 151 20.53 12.53 -3.21
C TYR A 151 19.07 12.32 -3.63
N ASN A 152 18.20 12.02 -2.68
CA ASN A 152 16.77 11.84 -2.90
C ASN A 152 16.04 12.65 -1.84
N THR A 153 15.38 13.73 -2.26
CA THR A 153 14.64 14.62 -1.37
C THR A 153 13.20 14.70 -1.86
N SER A 154 12.25 14.48 -0.97
CA SER A 154 10.83 14.64 -1.27
C SER A 154 10.11 15.42 -0.19
N LEU A 155 9.17 16.25 -0.64
CA LEU A 155 8.22 16.96 0.20
C LEU A 155 6.82 16.61 -0.28
N ASP A 156 6.01 16.06 0.60
CA ASP A 156 4.61 15.77 0.35
C ASP A 156 3.76 16.59 1.32
N VAL A 157 2.74 17.26 0.82
CA VAL A 157 1.80 18.07 1.63
C VAL A 157 0.40 17.63 1.29
N THR A 158 -0.39 17.38 2.33
CA THR A 158 -1.79 16.97 2.21
C THR A 158 -2.67 17.96 2.96
N TYR A 159 -3.75 18.38 2.32
CA TYR A 159 -4.85 19.06 2.98
C TYR A 159 -6.12 18.24 2.79
N GLY A 160 -6.86 18.00 3.85
CA GLY A 160 -8.07 17.20 3.77
C GLY A 160 -9.18 17.68 4.69
N VAL A 161 -10.39 17.30 4.30
CA VAL A 161 -11.62 17.55 5.03
C VAL A 161 -12.35 16.23 5.26
N ARG A 162 -12.77 15.99 6.50
CA ARG A 162 -13.56 14.83 6.90
C ARG A 162 -14.88 15.30 7.49
N GLU A 163 -15.92 15.09 6.74
CA GLU A 163 -17.30 15.29 7.17
C GLU A 163 -17.98 13.95 7.40
N ARG A 164 -19.20 13.98 7.90
CA ARG A 164 -19.94 12.76 8.26
C ARG A 164 -20.23 11.87 7.04
N ASP A 165 -20.57 12.49 5.92
CA ASP A 165 -21.08 11.79 4.73
C ASP A 165 -20.11 11.87 3.56
N MET A 166 -19.09 12.72 3.65
CA MET A 166 -18.08 12.91 2.62
C MET A 166 -16.72 13.24 3.22
N SER A 167 -15.68 12.70 2.65
CA SER A 167 -14.30 13.12 2.93
C SER A 167 -13.56 13.37 1.62
N TRP A 168 -12.65 14.33 1.63
CA TRP A 168 -11.78 14.59 0.51
C TRP A 168 -10.42 15.09 0.96
N ASN A 169 -9.41 14.85 0.15
CA ASN A 169 -8.08 15.40 0.34
C ASN A 169 -7.46 15.81 -1.00
N VAL A 170 -6.55 16.75 -0.89
CA VAL A 170 -5.66 17.16 -1.98
C VAL A 170 -4.22 16.98 -1.50
N ASP A 171 -3.41 16.36 -2.36
CA ASP A 171 -2.03 16.04 -2.10
C ASP A 171 -1.13 16.74 -3.13
N LEU A 172 -0.10 17.41 -2.64
CA LEU A 172 0.95 18.00 -3.45
C LEU A 172 2.28 17.34 -3.08
N GLY A 173 2.95 16.75 -4.05
CA GLY A 173 4.26 16.13 -3.87
C GLY A 173 5.29 16.79 -4.79
N VAL A 174 6.47 17.04 -4.23
CA VAL A 174 7.66 17.46 -4.99
C VAL A 174 8.81 16.54 -4.64
N LYS A 175 9.47 15.99 -5.65
CA LYS A 175 10.59 15.09 -5.48
C LYS A 175 11.75 15.51 -6.37
N ASN A 176 12.92 15.67 -5.78
CA ASN A 176 14.19 15.88 -6.46
C ASN A 176 15.07 14.65 -6.24
N GLN A 177 15.56 14.06 -7.31
CA GLN A 177 16.48 12.92 -7.29
C GLN A 177 17.71 13.27 -8.12
N ILE A 178 18.87 13.14 -7.49
CA ILE A 178 20.18 13.28 -8.12
C ILE A 178 20.91 11.98 -7.91
N TYR A 179 21.39 11.37 -8.96
CA TYR A 179 22.27 10.21 -8.91
C TYR A 179 23.25 10.22 -10.07
N ASN A 180 24.29 9.46 -9.95
CA ASN A 180 25.32 9.35 -10.96
C ASN A 180 25.32 7.97 -11.60
N TRP A 181 25.52 7.91 -12.90
CA TRP A 181 25.78 6.67 -13.62
C TRP A 181 27.27 6.36 -13.53
N TYR A 182 27.63 5.40 -12.71
CA TYR A 182 29.01 5.07 -12.40
C TYR A 182 29.53 3.79 -13.07
N GLY A 183 28.66 3.02 -13.72
CA GLY A 183 29.04 1.75 -14.36
C GLY A 183 29.80 1.97 -15.64
N LEU A 184 31.11 1.74 -15.61
CA LEU A 184 31.94 1.64 -16.80
C LEU A 184 32.38 0.18 -17.00
N PRO A 185 32.31 -0.36 -18.23
CA PRO A 185 32.81 -1.70 -18.54
C PRO A 185 34.35 -1.69 -18.59
N THR A 186 34.98 -1.82 -17.43
CA THR A 186 36.44 -1.74 -17.26
C THR A 186 37.16 -3.03 -17.66
N GLU A 187 36.48 -4.17 -17.77
CA GLU A 187 37.10 -5.46 -18.08
C GLU A 187 37.38 -5.68 -19.57
N THR A 188 36.59 -5.05 -20.44
CA THR A 188 36.66 -5.29 -21.90
C THR A 188 36.96 -4.07 -22.73
N ILE A 189 36.76 -2.87 -22.19
CA ILE A 189 36.93 -1.60 -22.90
C ILE A 189 37.79 -0.67 -22.05
N PHE A 190 38.92 -0.22 -22.61
CA PHE A 190 39.74 0.80 -21.98
C PHE A 190 39.30 2.18 -22.52
N PHE A 191 38.92 3.07 -21.61
CA PHE A 191 38.66 4.46 -21.92
C PHE A 191 39.89 5.29 -21.54
N ASP A 192 40.25 6.22 -22.38
CA ASP A 192 41.33 7.18 -22.08
C ASP A 192 40.81 8.25 -21.11
N ASP A 193 41.73 8.88 -20.36
CA ASP A 193 41.39 9.88 -19.35
C ASP A 193 40.55 11.06 -19.92
N PRO A 194 40.82 11.60 -21.11
CA PRO A 194 39.99 12.65 -21.71
C PRO A 194 38.54 12.21 -21.96
N THR A 195 38.34 10.96 -22.39
CA THR A 195 36.98 10.40 -22.61
C THR A 195 36.22 10.26 -21.31
N ILE A 196 36.89 9.76 -20.26
CA ILE A 196 36.28 9.62 -18.94
C ILE A 196 35.91 11.00 -18.36
N ALA A 197 36.81 11.99 -18.49
CA ALA A 197 36.56 13.34 -18.02
C ALA A 197 35.40 14.05 -18.76
N GLY A 198 35.09 13.61 -19.98
CA GLY A 198 33.98 14.12 -20.78
C GLY A 198 32.60 13.51 -20.44
N ILE A 199 32.56 12.47 -19.60
CA ILE A 199 31.29 11.79 -19.25
C ILE A 199 30.54 12.60 -18.21
N ASP A 200 29.36 13.12 -18.56
CA ASP A 200 28.42 13.68 -17.61
C ASP A 200 27.58 12.55 -16.98
N SER A 201 28.08 12.01 -15.90
CA SER A 201 27.42 10.90 -15.17
C SER A 201 26.21 11.36 -14.34
N LYS A 202 26.13 12.68 -14.05
CA LYS A 202 25.10 13.22 -13.16
C LYS A 202 23.74 13.29 -13.82
N GLN A 203 22.76 12.64 -13.18
CA GLN A 203 21.37 12.66 -13.60
C GLN A 203 20.52 13.36 -12.54
N THR A 204 19.66 14.27 -12.97
CA THR A 204 18.77 15.03 -12.08
C THR A 204 17.34 14.90 -12.56
N TYR A 205 16.48 14.41 -11.68
CA TYR A 205 15.05 14.24 -11.95
C TYR A 205 14.23 15.03 -10.94
N ASN A 206 13.34 15.86 -11.47
CA ASN A 206 12.40 16.66 -10.69
C ASN A 206 10.99 16.19 -11.01
N THR A 207 10.29 15.68 -10.01
CA THR A 207 8.91 15.22 -10.15
C THR A 207 7.99 16.11 -9.33
N ILE A 208 6.93 16.57 -9.95
CA ILE A 208 5.82 17.26 -9.28
C ILE A 208 4.58 16.38 -9.43
N ALA A 209 3.91 16.11 -8.33
CA ALA A 209 2.68 15.34 -8.28
C ALA A 209 1.57 16.15 -7.64
N LEU A 210 0.39 16.12 -8.23
CA LEU A 210 -0.83 16.68 -7.67
C LEU A 210 -1.87 15.57 -7.63
N GLY A 211 -2.43 15.30 -6.48
CA GLY A 211 -3.45 14.28 -6.26
C GLY A 211 -4.71 14.86 -5.63
N GLY A 212 -5.82 14.17 -5.82
CA GLY A 212 -7.05 14.44 -5.11
C GLY A 212 -7.84 13.15 -4.95
N LYS A 213 -8.42 12.97 -3.79
CA LYS A 213 -9.31 11.85 -3.49
C LYS A 213 -10.56 12.36 -2.82
N MET A 214 -11.70 11.80 -3.20
CA MET A 214 -13.00 12.02 -2.56
C MET A 214 -13.61 10.68 -2.22
N SER A 215 -14.21 10.57 -1.05
CA SER A 215 -14.93 9.38 -0.61
C SER A 215 -16.30 9.78 -0.08
N PHE A 216 -17.33 9.07 -0.48
CA PHE A 216 -18.72 9.28 -0.07
C PHE A 216 -19.20 8.06 0.71
N LYS A 217 -19.94 8.30 1.79
CA LYS A 217 -20.46 7.23 2.63
C LYS A 217 -21.68 6.54 2.02
N ASP A 218 -22.54 7.33 1.43
CA ASP A 218 -23.81 6.89 0.85
C ASP A 218 -23.95 7.48 -0.56
N GLY A 219 -24.05 6.61 -1.58
CA GLY A 219 -24.19 7.05 -2.96
C GLY A 219 -23.91 5.96 -3.98
N ILE A 220 -24.11 6.28 -5.25
CA ILE A 220 -23.77 5.38 -6.38
C ILE A 220 -22.25 5.29 -6.54
N PHE A 221 -21.54 6.36 -6.19
CA PHE A 221 -20.07 6.44 -6.21
C PHE A 221 -19.56 6.44 -4.77
N ASN A 222 -18.69 5.49 -4.43
CA ASN A 222 -18.07 5.42 -3.12
C ASN A 222 -16.79 6.24 -3.06
N ASP A 223 -15.96 6.13 -4.09
CA ASP A 223 -14.66 6.79 -4.16
C ASP A 223 -14.39 7.36 -5.55
N ALA A 224 -13.75 8.51 -5.58
CA ALA A 224 -13.18 9.11 -6.78
C ALA A 224 -11.76 9.60 -6.47
N SER A 225 -10.81 9.30 -7.36
CA SER A 225 -9.44 9.81 -7.22
C SER A 225 -8.88 10.24 -8.56
N MET A 226 -8.05 11.27 -8.52
CA MET A 226 -7.32 11.81 -9.66
C MET A 226 -5.88 12.08 -9.26
N GLN A 227 -4.95 11.72 -10.12
CA GLN A 227 -3.53 12.01 -9.91
C GLN A 227 -2.89 12.50 -11.22
N PHE A 228 -2.16 13.59 -11.11
CA PHE A 228 -1.32 14.14 -12.17
C PHE A 228 0.14 14.09 -11.71
N LYS A 229 1.04 13.65 -12.61
CA LYS A 229 2.48 13.66 -12.37
C LYS A 229 3.20 14.27 -13.57
N ARG A 230 4.21 15.10 -13.29
CA ARG A 230 5.15 15.63 -14.28
C ARG A 230 6.57 15.31 -13.83
N PHE A 231 7.34 14.82 -14.75
CA PHE A 231 8.77 14.50 -14.59
C PHE A 231 9.61 15.55 -15.28
#